data_38a027015c929b71e154b3726d6c8b69
#
_entry.id   38a027015c929b71e154b3726d6c8b69
#
_cell.length_a   1.000
_cell.length_b   1.000
_cell.length_c   1.000
_cell.angle_alpha   90.00
_cell.angle_beta   90.00
_cell.angle_gamma   90.00
#
_symmetry.space_group_name_H-M   'P 1'
#
loop_
_entity.id
_entity.type
_entity.pdbx_description
1 polymer ?
#
loop_
_entity_poly.entity_id
_entity_poly.type
_entity_poly.pdbx_seq_one_letter_code
_entity_poly.pdbx_strand_id
1 'polypeptide(L)'
;MKRSVFLFIILFICSFSFAQTFSYNDVAVIVNVNSQTSIDIGNYFQAARNIPNQNIIQISAPTTEEIDSTEFEAVRAQIENYLLTNDLADSINYLVTTKGVPLKVSNECFDITMSSFSCASFDSELCLILSADSSSIGAGGGVNNPVFNDTQYFSRSTYGIYLVTRLTGYTKQDVYDLIDRSGPETGVNRLSAQAILDINFSTGGDSSYFHNFYVTPAEDYLTTNLWNSSVHPDTLPSQNQSNVFAYMAYGVNASFNLSLNHSWTEGSIGLIQESFSASTFDLAQNTSGQLLLGDLIAEGCTGAMGLANGNFFSLIVSSETFFNRYLDLAANYNLAESFYMAEPRLSWQSVVVGDPKASLRLDNLAGIDDPDELGLRLHPNPSSGMIYISSEEELASIVVYDTRGAQVKSIPDISGNTTELDLSELNGGVYLVHIFSESKVKMERIVLTK
;
A
#
# COMPACT_ATOMS: atom_id res chain seq x y z
N MET A 1 9.08 19.08 71.69
CA MET A 1 9.36 18.26 70.57
C MET A 1 8.10 18.19 69.68
N LYS A 2 8.04 18.98 68.61
CA LYS A 2 6.94 18.93 67.64
C LYS A 2 7.37 17.99 66.51
N ARG A 3 6.65 16.90 66.31
CA ARG A 3 6.83 15.98 65.14
C ARG A 3 6.02 16.50 63.95
N SER A 4 6.72 16.95 62.95
CA SER A 4 6.09 17.28 61.65
C SER A 4 5.90 15.98 60.85
N VAL A 5 4.65 15.66 60.53
CA VAL A 5 4.30 14.57 59.65
C VAL A 5 4.30 15.14 58.21
N PHE A 6 5.24 14.70 57.38
CA PHE A 6 5.23 14.98 55.93
C PHE A 6 4.31 13.99 55.24
N LEU A 7 3.21 14.50 54.69
CA LEU A 7 2.27 13.73 53.86
C LEU A 7 2.80 13.74 52.43
N PHE A 8 3.31 12.59 51.98
CA PHE A 8 3.67 12.41 50.58
C PHE A 8 2.39 12.11 49.77
N ILE A 9 1.92 13.08 48.96
CA ILE A 9 0.87 12.87 47.99
C ILE A 9 1.54 12.30 46.73
N ILE A 10 1.36 11.00 46.48
CA ILE A 10 1.73 10.36 45.20
C ILE A 10 0.64 10.70 44.20
N LEU A 11 0.93 11.65 43.30
CA LEU A 11 0.10 11.89 42.11
C LEU A 11 0.28 10.71 41.15
N PHE A 12 -0.74 9.87 41.05
CA PHE A 12 -0.85 8.86 39.99
C PHE A 12 -1.21 9.59 38.71
N ILE A 13 -0.23 9.89 37.85
CA ILE A 13 -0.47 10.36 36.48
C ILE A 13 -0.88 9.13 35.67
N CYS A 14 -2.18 8.93 35.52
CA CYS A 14 -2.71 7.98 34.55
C CYS A 14 -2.38 8.53 33.15
N SER A 15 -1.36 7.99 32.49
CA SER A 15 -1.09 8.25 31.10
C SER A 15 -2.17 7.53 30.29
N PHE A 16 -3.20 8.24 29.87
CA PHE A 16 -4.10 7.75 28.85
C PHE A 16 -3.31 7.74 27.53
N SER A 17 -2.84 6.58 27.08
CA SER A 17 -2.49 6.37 25.68
C SER A 17 -3.79 6.51 24.87
N PHE A 18 -3.97 7.65 24.23
CA PHE A 18 -4.95 7.74 23.17
C PHE A 18 -4.38 6.94 22.00
N ALA A 19 -4.95 5.77 21.73
CA ALA A 19 -4.77 5.14 20.43
C ALA A 19 -5.21 6.18 19.39
N GLN A 20 -4.33 6.52 18.46
CA GLN A 20 -4.66 7.42 17.36
C GLN A 20 -5.77 6.75 16.54
N THR A 21 -7.00 7.22 16.69
CA THR A 21 -8.12 6.71 15.89
C THR A 21 -8.03 7.36 14.51
N PHE A 22 -7.71 6.57 13.51
CA PHE A 22 -7.75 7.03 12.12
C PHE A 22 -9.19 7.37 11.74
N SER A 23 -9.39 8.59 11.29
CA SER A 23 -10.71 9.06 10.87
C SER A 23 -10.95 8.75 9.40
N TYR A 24 -12.15 8.27 9.09
CA TYR A 24 -12.67 8.11 7.73
C TYR A 24 -13.74 9.17 7.39
N ASN A 25 -13.72 10.32 8.08
CA ASN A 25 -14.68 11.41 7.85
C ASN A 25 -14.54 12.04 6.46
N ASP A 26 -13.38 11.91 5.84
CA ASP A 26 -13.03 12.42 4.50
C ASP A 26 -13.10 11.35 3.40
N VAL A 27 -13.69 10.19 3.71
CA VAL A 27 -13.95 9.09 2.76
C VAL A 27 -15.44 9.03 2.44
N ALA A 28 -15.80 9.04 1.16
CA ALA A 28 -17.17 8.78 0.71
C ALA A 28 -17.24 7.47 -0.10
N VAL A 29 -18.27 6.67 0.16
CA VAL A 29 -18.47 5.36 -0.47
C VAL A 29 -19.61 5.46 -1.47
N ILE A 30 -19.36 5.08 -2.72
CA ILE A 30 -20.30 5.07 -3.82
C ILE A 30 -20.89 3.68 -3.95
N VAL A 31 -22.20 3.56 -3.75
CA VAL A 31 -22.96 2.31 -3.87
C VAL A 31 -24.01 2.41 -4.97
N ASN A 32 -24.08 1.38 -5.81
CA ASN A 32 -25.10 1.27 -6.86
C ASN A 32 -26.35 0.59 -6.30
N VAL A 33 -27.46 1.31 -6.19
CA VAL A 33 -28.73 0.78 -5.65
C VAL A 33 -29.33 -0.35 -6.50
N ASN A 34 -28.88 -0.49 -7.74
CA ASN A 34 -29.30 -1.57 -8.64
C ASN A 34 -28.51 -2.87 -8.40
N SER A 35 -27.48 -2.85 -7.54
CA SER A 35 -26.64 -3.98 -7.20
C SER A 35 -26.67 -4.26 -5.69
N GLN A 36 -27.30 -5.38 -5.29
CA GLN A 36 -27.32 -5.77 -3.87
C GLN A 36 -25.89 -6.01 -3.33
N THR A 37 -24.99 -6.53 -4.17
CA THR A 37 -23.57 -6.71 -3.81
C THR A 37 -22.91 -5.39 -3.48
N SER A 38 -23.18 -4.34 -4.25
CA SER A 38 -22.65 -2.99 -4.03
C SER A 38 -23.12 -2.42 -2.70
N ILE A 39 -24.41 -2.55 -2.41
CA ILE A 39 -25.03 -2.09 -1.15
C ILE A 39 -24.42 -2.84 0.04
N ASP A 40 -24.30 -4.16 -0.05
CA ASP A 40 -23.77 -5.01 1.02
C ASP A 40 -22.30 -4.64 1.34
N ILE A 41 -21.47 -4.45 0.32
CA ILE A 41 -20.07 -4.04 0.48
C ILE A 41 -19.96 -2.65 1.08
N GLY A 42 -20.75 -1.70 0.60
CA GLY A 42 -20.77 -0.34 1.14
C GLY A 42 -21.13 -0.32 2.62
N ASN A 43 -22.16 -1.05 3.02
CA ASN A 43 -22.58 -1.18 4.41
C ASN A 43 -21.50 -1.86 5.29
N TYR A 44 -20.85 -2.90 4.76
CA TYR A 44 -19.79 -3.61 5.47
C TYR A 44 -18.58 -2.68 5.71
N PHE A 45 -18.11 -1.99 4.69
CA PHE A 45 -17.00 -1.05 4.79
C PHE A 45 -17.33 0.13 5.71
N GLN A 46 -18.54 0.69 5.58
CA GLN A 46 -19.02 1.73 6.46
C GLN A 46 -18.94 1.32 7.94
N ALA A 47 -19.43 0.14 8.26
CA ALA A 47 -19.42 -0.40 9.63
C ALA A 47 -17.99 -0.67 10.11
N ALA A 48 -17.15 -1.27 9.27
CA ALA A 48 -15.77 -1.61 9.61
C ALA A 48 -14.88 -0.37 9.85
N ARG A 49 -15.18 0.75 9.22
CA ARG A 49 -14.37 2.00 9.29
C ARG A 49 -15.07 3.16 9.99
N ASN A 50 -16.26 2.97 10.52
CA ASN A 50 -17.08 4.02 11.15
C ASN A 50 -17.29 5.23 10.23
N ILE A 51 -17.52 5.00 8.93
CA ILE A 51 -17.75 6.05 7.94
C ILE A 51 -19.10 6.73 8.24
N PRO A 52 -19.17 8.08 8.27
CA PRO A 52 -20.42 8.78 8.53
C PRO A 52 -21.52 8.40 7.53
N ASN A 53 -22.75 8.25 7.99
CA ASN A 53 -23.88 7.90 7.11
C ASN A 53 -24.06 8.86 5.93
N GLN A 54 -23.79 10.14 6.11
CA GLN A 54 -23.85 11.15 5.06
C GLN A 54 -22.78 10.99 3.98
N ASN A 55 -21.76 10.16 4.23
CA ASN A 55 -20.70 9.89 3.26
C ASN A 55 -21.03 8.66 2.38
N ILE A 56 -22.21 8.07 2.50
CA ILE A 56 -22.67 7.00 1.61
C ILE A 56 -23.45 7.60 0.46
N ILE A 57 -22.85 7.60 -0.73
CA ILE A 57 -23.42 8.14 -1.96
C ILE A 57 -24.13 7.03 -2.70
N GLN A 58 -25.46 7.12 -2.79
CA GLN A 58 -26.27 6.15 -3.52
C GLN A 58 -26.46 6.65 -4.96
N ILE A 59 -26.11 5.81 -5.93
CA ILE A 59 -26.29 6.06 -7.35
C ILE A 59 -27.20 5.00 -7.97
N SER A 60 -27.87 5.35 -9.04
CA SER A 60 -28.56 4.41 -9.95
C SER A 60 -27.76 4.34 -11.25
N ALA A 61 -27.08 3.23 -11.47
CA ALA A 61 -26.22 2.98 -12.62
C ALA A 61 -26.50 1.59 -13.21
N PRO A 62 -26.11 1.31 -14.47
CA PRO A 62 -26.02 -0.06 -14.97
C PRO A 62 -25.15 -0.94 -14.05
N THR A 63 -25.44 -2.24 -14.01
CA THR A 63 -24.64 -3.18 -13.23
C THR A 63 -23.57 -3.89 -14.09
N THR A 64 -23.46 -3.52 -15.35
CA THR A 64 -22.40 -3.94 -16.26
C THR A 64 -21.09 -3.26 -15.90
N GLU A 65 -19.97 -3.93 -16.12
CA GLU A 65 -18.64 -3.35 -15.87
C GLU A 65 -18.29 -2.24 -16.85
N GLU A 66 -18.89 -2.24 -18.04
CA GLU A 66 -18.64 -1.24 -19.08
C GLU A 66 -19.90 -0.45 -19.39
N ILE A 67 -19.75 0.88 -19.46
CA ILE A 67 -20.80 1.83 -19.81
C ILE A 67 -20.29 2.85 -20.84
N ASP A 68 -21.21 3.49 -21.55
CA ASP A 68 -20.85 4.58 -22.46
C ASP A 68 -20.70 5.94 -21.72
N SER A 69 -20.25 6.95 -22.46
CA SER A 69 -20.06 8.30 -21.90
C SER A 69 -21.35 8.97 -21.47
N THR A 70 -22.47 8.68 -22.12
CA THR A 70 -23.78 9.23 -21.76
C THR A 70 -24.25 8.67 -20.42
N GLU A 71 -24.10 7.37 -20.23
CA GLU A 71 -24.38 6.68 -18.99
C GLU A 71 -23.45 7.18 -17.86
N PHE A 72 -22.15 7.36 -18.16
CA PHE A 72 -21.21 7.94 -17.20
C PHE A 72 -21.61 9.34 -16.77
N GLU A 73 -21.95 10.24 -17.69
CA GLU A 73 -22.40 11.59 -17.36
C GLU A 73 -23.65 11.60 -16.48
N ALA A 74 -24.58 10.67 -16.71
CA ALA A 74 -25.77 10.54 -15.87
C ALA A 74 -25.43 10.07 -14.43
N VAL A 75 -24.43 9.21 -14.27
CA VAL A 75 -23.95 8.78 -12.95
C VAL A 75 -23.12 9.86 -12.27
N ARG A 76 -22.21 10.50 -13.01
CA ARG A 76 -21.43 11.65 -12.56
C ARG A 76 -22.30 12.73 -11.96
N ALA A 77 -23.35 13.13 -12.67
CA ALA A 77 -24.29 14.17 -12.20
C ALA A 77 -24.95 13.80 -10.86
N GLN A 78 -25.23 12.53 -10.60
CA GLN A 78 -25.78 12.09 -9.32
C GLN A 78 -24.76 12.28 -8.19
N ILE A 79 -23.50 11.90 -8.42
CA ILE A 79 -22.41 12.02 -7.42
C ILE A 79 -22.12 13.49 -7.13
N GLU A 80 -21.94 14.31 -8.15
CA GLU A 80 -21.69 15.77 -8.02
C GLU A 80 -22.81 16.46 -7.25
N ASN A 81 -24.07 16.20 -7.65
CA ASN A 81 -25.21 16.77 -6.96
C ASN A 81 -25.27 16.35 -5.48
N TYR A 82 -24.96 15.09 -5.18
CA TYR A 82 -24.94 14.63 -3.80
C TYR A 82 -23.86 15.32 -2.97
N LEU A 83 -22.63 15.41 -3.49
CA LEU A 83 -21.52 16.08 -2.82
C LEU A 83 -21.80 17.56 -2.55
N LEU A 84 -22.37 18.26 -3.54
CA LEU A 84 -22.71 19.69 -3.41
C LEU A 84 -23.89 19.93 -2.46
N THR A 85 -24.94 19.10 -2.54
CA THR A 85 -26.16 19.30 -1.73
C THR A 85 -25.94 19.00 -0.25
N ASN A 86 -24.97 18.12 0.07
CA ASN A 86 -24.64 17.73 1.44
C ASN A 86 -23.40 18.43 2.01
N ASP A 87 -22.88 19.47 1.34
CA ASP A 87 -21.68 20.21 1.74
C ASP A 87 -20.43 19.32 1.92
N LEU A 88 -20.32 18.25 1.11
CA LEU A 88 -19.24 17.27 1.17
C LEU A 88 -18.11 17.54 0.17
N ALA A 89 -18.33 18.41 -0.81
CA ALA A 89 -17.43 18.61 -1.94
C ALA A 89 -15.99 18.93 -1.50
N ASP A 90 -15.79 19.73 -0.47
CA ASP A 90 -14.46 20.15 0.01
C ASP A 90 -13.97 19.35 1.22
N SER A 91 -14.84 18.56 1.86
CA SER A 91 -14.50 17.77 3.05
C SER A 91 -14.10 16.33 2.71
N ILE A 92 -14.48 15.82 1.54
CA ILE A 92 -14.10 14.49 1.06
C ILE A 92 -12.78 14.56 0.27
N ASN A 93 -11.84 13.73 0.64
CA ASN A 93 -10.58 13.52 -0.07
C ASN A 93 -10.63 12.26 -0.95
N TYR A 94 -11.30 11.22 -0.48
CA TYR A 94 -11.28 9.89 -1.08
C TYR A 94 -12.70 9.46 -1.48
N LEU A 95 -12.85 9.01 -2.72
CA LEU A 95 -14.06 8.33 -3.19
C LEU A 95 -13.76 6.83 -3.31
N VAL A 96 -14.67 6.01 -2.82
CA VAL A 96 -14.53 4.55 -2.86
C VAL A 96 -15.69 3.97 -3.63
N THR A 97 -15.43 3.39 -4.79
CA THR A 97 -16.43 2.64 -5.56
C THR A 97 -16.53 1.20 -5.08
N THR A 98 -17.69 0.58 -5.19
CA THR A 98 -17.91 -0.80 -4.76
C THR A 98 -18.21 -1.72 -5.95
N LYS A 99 -17.95 -3.04 -5.82
CA LYS A 99 -18.33 -4.03 -6.84
C LYS A 99 -19.81 -3.89 -7.19
N GLY A 100 -20.10 -3.72 -8.49
CA GLY A 100 -21.45 -3.43 -8.99
C GLY A 100 -21.65 -1.96 -9.38
N VAL A 101 -20.66 -1.09 -9.11
CA VAL A 101 -20.46 0.19 -9.80
C VAL A 101 -19.67 -0.09 -11.07
N PRO A 102 -20.00 0.52 -12.23
CA PRO A 102 -19.25 0.31 -13.47
C PRO A 102 -17.74 0.48 -13.30
N LEU A 103 -16.98 -0.26 -14.10
CA LEU A 103 -15.52 -0.31 -14.05
C LEU A 103 -14.86 0.58 -15.10
N LYS A 104 -15.48 0.63 -16.28
CA LYS A 104 -14.92 1.28 -17.48
C LYS A 104 -15.93 2.19 -18.14
N VAL A 105 -15.40 3.26 -18.73
CA VAL A 105 -16.13 4.12 -19.65
C VAL A 105 -15.53 3.93 -21.04
N SER A 106 -16.30 3.42 -22.00
CA SER A 106 -15.82 3.20 -23.34
C SER A 106 -16.68 3.87 -24.40
N ASN A 107 -16.02 4.57 -25.30
CA ASN A 107 -16.56 5.07 -26.54
C ASN A 107 -15.66 4.60 -27.67
N GLU A 108 -15.86 3.35 -28.16
CA GLU A 108 -15.05 2.78 -29.23
C GLU A 108 -13.52 2.91 -29.00
N CYS A 109 -13.00 2.15 -28.04
CA CYS A 109 -11.64 2.24 -27.50
C CYS A 109 -10.49 1.94 -28.46
N PHE A 110 -10.72 1.55 -29.68
CA PHE A 110 -9.68 1.13 -30.62
C PHE A 110 -9.62 2.01 -31.87
N ASP A 111 -8.96 3.15 -31.77
CA ASP A 111 -8.24 3.67 -32.91
C ASP A 111 -6.74 3.36 -32.73
N ILE A 112 -6.25 2.34 -33.47
CA ILE A 112 -4.83 1.95 -33.49
C ILE A 112 -3.93 3.05 -34.07
N THR A 113 -4.49 4.19 -34.48
CA THR A 113 -3.73 5.33 -35.02
C THR A 113 -3.24 6.29 -33.96
N MET A 114 -3.47 6.01 -32.67
CA MET A 114 -3.02 6.82 -31.52
C MET A 114 -3.56 8.26 -31.49
N SER A 115 -4.59 8.59 -32.23
CA SER A 115 -5.05 9.98 -32.34
C SER A 115 -6.20 10.35 -31.37
N SER A 116 -6.85 9.38 -30.74
CA SER A 116 -7.85 9.63 -29.69
C SER A 116 -8.02 8.41 -28.78
N PHE A 117 -7.80 8.58 -27.49
CA PHE A 117 -8.11 7.60 -26.46
C PHE A 117 -9.47 7.96 -25.86
N SER A 118 -10.51 7.26 -26.26
CA SER A 118 -11.87 7.52 -25.76
C SER A 118 -12.26 6.62 -24.59
N CYS A 119 -11.31 5.89 -24.01
CA CYS A 119 -11.57 4.95 -22.92
C CYS A 119 -10.76 5.28 -21.68
N ALA A 120 -11.42 5.21 -20.54
CA ALA A 120 -10.79 5.35 -19.24
C ALA A 120 -11.41 4.36 -18.22
N SER A 121 -10.75 4.14 -17.10
CA SER A 121 -11.43 3.53 -15.98
C SER A 121 -12.47 4.51 -15.43
N PHE A 122 -13.58 3.98 -14.95
CA PHE A 122 -14.62 4.79 -14.29
C PHE A 122 -14.04 5.56 -13.11
N ASP A 123 -13.14 4.93 -12.35
CA ASP A 123 -12.50 5.51 -11.17
C ASP A 123 -11.58 6.67 -11.54
N SER A 124 -10.81 6.56 -12.62
CA SER A 124 -9.92 7.63 -13.08
C SER A 124 -10.70 8.85 -13.60
N GLU A 125 -11.88 8.65 -14.20
CA GLU A 125 -12.78 9.75 -14.55
C GLU A 125 -13.37 10.43 -13.31
N LEU A 126 -13.72 9.67 -12.26
CA LEU A 126 -14.23 10.22 -11.02
C LEU A 126 -13.20 11.11 -10.30
N CYS A 127 -11.91 10.95 -10.52
CA CYS A 127 -10.90 11.84 -9.94
C CYS A 127 -11.14 13.31 -10.33
N LEU A 128 -11.67 13.56 -11.51
CA LEU A 128 -11.82 14.89 -12.10
C LEU A 128 -13.17 15.56 -11.82
N ILE A 129 -14.11 14.88 -11.18
CA ILE A 129 -15.41 15.50 -10.89
C ILE A 129 -15.24 16.72 -9.97
N LEU A 130 -16.01 17.77 -10.23
CA LEU A 130 -15.91 19.07 -9.53
C LEU A 130 -14.48 19.67 -9.53
N SER A 131 -13.62 19.27 -10.47
CA SER A 131 -12.30 19.87 -10.66
C SER A 131 -12.32 20.95 -11.75
N ALA A 132 -11.24 21.72 -11.86
CA ALA A 132 -11.05 22.66 -12.97
C ALA A 132 -10.96 21.94 -14.33
N ASP A 133 -10.48 20.69 -14.34
CA ASP A 133 -10.33 19.86 -15.54
C ASP A 133 -11.55 18.96 -15.80
N SER A 134 -12.68 19.21 -15.14
CA SER A 134 -13.90 18.41 -15.30
C SER A 134 -14.45 18.39 -16.74
N SER A 135 -14.09 19.36 -17.58
CA SER A 135 -14.41 19.36 -19.02
C SER A 135 -13.60 18.34 -19.83
N SER A 136 -12.53 17.77 -19.25
CA SER A 136 -11.69 16.73 -19.87
C SER A 136 -12.19 15.31 -19.58
N ILE A 137 -13.24 15.17 -18.76
CA ILE A 137 -13.90 13.89 -18.48
C ILE A 137 -14.46 13.32 -19.78
N GLY A 138 -14.18 12.04 -20.07
CA GLY A 138 -14.61 11.37 -21.27
C GLY A 138 -13.82 11.73 -22.56
N ALA A 139 -12.85 12.65 -22.46
CA ALA A 139 -12.00 13.00 -23.58
C ALA A 139 -10.86 11.96 -23.82
N GLY A 140 -10.77 10.96 -22.98
CA GLY A 140 -9.86 9.80 -23.05
C GLY A 140 -8.43 10.17 -23.42
N GLY A 141 -7.64 10.61 -22.50
CA GLY A 141 -6.27 10.84 -22.89
C GLY A 141 -5.50 11.85 -22.11
N GLY A 142 -5.50 11.64 -20.87
CA GLY A 142 -4.36 12.09 -20.16
C GLY A 142 -4.39 13.54 -19.70
N VAL A 143 -5.22 13.81 -18.74
CA VAL A 143 -5.02 14.96 -17.86
C VAL A 143 -3.75 14.71 -17.04
N ASN A 144 -2.90 15.70 -16.92
CA ASN A 144 -1.74 15.61 -16.03
C ASN A 144 -2.23 15.44 -14.59
N ASN A 145 -1.67 14.48 -13.87
CA ASN A 145 -2.00 14.31 -12.47
C ASN A 145 -1.25 15.36 -11.62
N PRO A 146 -1.94 16.26 -10.92
CA PRO A 146 -1.27 17.30 -10.12
C PRO A 146 -0.55 16.73 -8.89
N VAL A 147 -0.81 15.49 -8.49
CA VAL A 147 -0.20 14.81 -7.34
C VAL A 147 1.06 14.04 -7.74
N PHE A 148 1.31 13.87 -9.04
CA PHE A 148 2.43 13.07 -9.53
C PHE A 148 3.79 13.55 -9.02
N ASN A 149 4.57 12.63 -8.41
CA ASN A 149 5.86 12.87 -7.78
C ASN A 149 5.86 13.88 -6.61
N ASP A 150 4.70 14.25 -6.10
CA ASP A 150 4.64 15.11 -4.92
C ASP A 150 5.02 14.34 -3.64
N THR A 151 5.37 15.09 -2.60
CA THR A 151 5.72 14.60 -1.26
C THR A 151 4.82 15.19 -0.17
N GLN A 152 3.85 16.01 -0.53
CA GLN A 152 2.88 16.56 0.41
C GLN A 152 1.71 15.59 0.59
N TYR A 153 1.20 15.50 1.82
CA TYR A 153 -0.03 14.75 2.07
C TYR A 153 -1.17 15.30 1.22
N PHE A 154 -1.98 14.38 0.75
CA PHE A 154 -3.08 14.74 -0.14
C PHE A 154 -4.18 15.52 0.59
N SER A 155 -4.67 16.54 -0.07
CA SER A 155 -5.90 17.25 0.29
C SER A 155 -6.59 17.72 -0.99
N ARG A 156 -7.87 17.41 -1.13
CA ARG A 156 -8.67 17.90 -2.25
C ARG A 156 -8.61 19.42 -2.39
N SER A 157 -8.61 20.14 -1.28
CA SER A 157 -8.53 21.60 -1.29
C SER A 157 -7.22 22.13 -1.88
N THR A 158 -6.15 21.34 -1.84
CA THR A 158 -4.86 21.70 -2.41
C THR A 158 -4.77 21.35 -3.90
N TYR A 159 -5.20 20.15 -4.28
CA TYR A 159 -4.99 19.60 -5.63
C TYR A 159 -6.22 19.71 -6.54
N GLY A 160 -7.40 19.97 -5.99
CA GLY A 160 -8.63 20.18 -6.76
C GLY A 160 -9.25 18.91 -7.37
N ILE A 161 -8.72 17.72 -7.03
CA ILE A 161 -9.20 16.41 -7.49
C ILE A 161 -9.61 15.53 -6.31
N TYR A 162 -10.23 14.38 -6.57
CA TYR A 162 -10.42 13.31 -5.59
C TYR A 162 -9.44 12.18 -5.85
N LEU A 163 -9.00 11.45 -4.80
CA LEU A 163 -8.36 10.16 -4.98
C LEU A 163 -9.44 9.06 -4.94
N VAL A 164 -9.41 8.16 -5.91
CA VAL A 164 -10.46 7.14 -6.07
C VAL A 164 -9.86 5.75 -5.94
N THR A 165 -10.45 4.93 -5.08
CA THR A 165 -10.12 3.51 -4.99
C THR A 165 -11.39 2.66 -5.13
N ARG A 166 -11.21 1.35 -5.32
CA ARG A 166 -12.29 0.42 -5.56
C ARG A 166 -12.27 -0.73 -4.57
N LEU A 167 -13.42 -1.07 -3.98
CA LEU A 167 -13.62 -2.29 -3.21
C LEU A 167 -14.27 -3.33 -4.11
N THR A 168 -13.43 -4.18 -4.71
CA THR A 168 -13.85 -5.21 -5.67
C THR A 168 -12.99 -6.46 -5.60
N GLY A 169 -13.48 -7.55 -6.14
CA GLY A 169 -12.88 -8.87 -6.26
C GLY A 169 -13.80 -9.73 -7.11
N TYR A 170 -13.51 -11.02 -7.30
CA TYR A 170 -14.42 -11.90 -8.04
C TYR A 170 -15.73 -12.13 -7.30
N THR A 171 -15.68 -12.29 -5.99
CA THR A 171 -16.84 -12.50 -5.13
C THR A 171 -16.99 -11.39 -4.09
N LYS A 172 -18.16 -11.29 -3.51
CA LYS A 172 -18.41 -10.41 -2.37
C LYS A 172 -17.54 -10.78 -1.15
N GLN A 173 -17.27 -12.07 -0.96
CA GLN A 173 -16.44 -12.55 0.14
C GLN A 173 -15.00 -12.09 0.00
N ASP A 174 -14.42 -12.12 -1.21
CA ASP A 174 -13.06 -11.60 -1.45
C ASP A 174 -12.93 -10.13 -1.01
N VAL A 175 -14.02 -9.36 -1.20
CA VAL A 175 -14.04 -7.94 -0.81
C VAL A 175 -14.18 -7.77 0.71
N TYR A 176 -14.96 -8.62 1.38
CA TYR A 176 -15.04 -8.60 2.84
C TYR A 176 -13.70 -8.96 3.46
N ASP A 177 -13.07 -10.03 2.97
CA ASP A 177 -11.75 -10.47 3.43
C ASP A 177 -10.68 -9.39 3.16
N LEU A 178 -10.77 -8.66 2.03
CA LEU A 178 -9.90 -7.53 1.72
C LEU A 178 -10.08 -6.40 2.76
N ILE A 179 -11.32 -6.05 3.11
CA ILE A 179 -11.61 -5.01 4.10
C ILE A 179 -11.08 -5.41 5.47
N ASP A 180 -11.23 -6.68 5.86
CA ASP A 180 -10.85 -7.18 7.18
C ASP A 180 -9.32 -7.19 7.39
N ARG A 181 -8.55 -7.53 6.35
CA ARG A 181 -7.07 -7.57 6.40
C ARG A 181 -6.39 -6.25 5.99
N SER A 182 -7.17 -5.21 5.66
CA SER A 182 -6.64 -3.88 5.34
C SER A 182 -6.96 -2.87 6.42
N GLY A 183 -6.20 -1.81 6.47
CA GLY A 183 -6.46 -0.68 7.36
C GLY A 183 -5.23 0.20 7.53
N PRO A 184 -5.38 1.31 8.26
CA PRO A 184 -4.25 2.14 8.61
C PRO A 184 -3.28 1.39 9.52
N GLU A 185 -1.99 1.59 9.28
CA GLU A 185 -0.90 1.06 10.11
C GLU A 185 -0.93 -0.47 10.31
N THR A 186 -1.25 -1.21 9.24
CA THR A 186 -1.17 -2.67 9.26
C THR A 186 0.28 -3.11 9.48
N GLY A 187 0.50 -3.98 10.45
CA GLY A 187 1.83 -4.44 10.83
C GLY A 187 2.47 -5.34 9.77
N VAL A 188 3.72 -5.08 9.41
CA VAL A 188 4.53 -5.95 8.57
C VAL A 188 5.87 -6.26 9.21
N ASN A 189 6.22 -7.53 9.25
CA ASN A 189 7.54 -7.95 9.71
C ASN A 189 8.52 -7.89 8.53
N ARG A 190 9.35 -6.86 8.51
CA ARG A 190 10.30 -6.59 7.42
C ARG A 190 11.31 -7.71 7.20
N LEU A 191 11.67 -8.46 8.24
CA LEU A 191 12.70 -9.52 8.15
C LEU A 191 12.18 -10.78 7.47
N SER A 192 10.88 -11.06 7.60
CA SER A 192 10.25 -12.26 7.02
C SER A 192 9.43 -11.94 5.78
N ALA A 193 9.00 -10.70 5.58
CA ALA A 193 8.22 -10.29 4.43
C ALA A 193 9.12 -10.08 3.21
N GLN A 194 8.62 -10.43 2.02
CA GLN A 194 9.37 -10.28 0.77
C GLN A 194 8.55 -9.62 -0.34
N ALA A 195 9.24 -8.88 -1.19
CA ALA A 195 8.71 -8.36 -2.45
C ALA A 195 9.11 -9.31 -3.60
N ILE A 196 8.16 -9.63 -4.46
CA ILE A 196 8.36 -10.47 -5.64
C ILE A 196 8.24 -9.57 -6.88
N LEU A 197 9.27 -9.53 -7.71
CA LEU A 197 9.32 -8.75 -8.94
C LEU A 197 9.41 -9.70 -10.14
N ASP A 198 8.26 -9.99 -10.75
CA ASP A 198 8.16 -10.88 -11.89
C ASP A 198 8.32 -10.12 -13.20
N ILE A 199 9.25 -10.60 -14.04
CA ILE A 199 9.52 -10.02 -15.35
C ILE A 199 9.34 -11.11 -16.41
N ASN A 200 8.28 -11.02 -17.21
CA ASN A 200 8.08 -11.97 -18.28
C ASN A 200 8.57 -11.42 -19.64
N PHE A 201 9.52 -12.12 -20.24
CA PHE A 201 10.12 -11.76 -21.51
C PHE A 201 9.50 -12.45 -22.73
N SER A 202 8.43 -13.22 -22.58
CA SER A 202 7.85 -14.04 -23.66
C SER A 202 7.23 -13.24 -24.80
N THR A 203 6.99 -11.95 -24.65
CA THR A 203 6.24 -11.13 -25.61
C THR A 203 7.07 -10.35 -26.62
N GLY A 204 8.39 -10.61 -26.70
CA GLY A 204 9.23 -10.07 -27.79
C GLY A 204 9.50 -8.57 -27.79
N GLY A 205 9.14 -7.85 -26.70
CA GLY A 205 9.52 -6.46 -26.48
C GLY A 205 10.99 -6.32 -26.07
N ASP A 206 11.53 -5.08 -26.13
CA ASP A 206 12.86 -4.79 -25.59
C ASP A 206 12.84 -4.94 -24.05
N SER A 207 13.07 -6.18 -23.62
CA SER A 207 13.07 -6.56 -22.21
C SER A 207 14.01 -5.70 -21.36
N SER A 208 15.11 -5.22 -21.94
CA SER A 208 16.09 -4.40 -21.23
C SER A 208 15.56 -3.01 -20.90
N TYR A 209 14.74 -2.42 -21.78
CA TYR A 209 14.12 -1.12 -21.53
C TYR A 209 13.21 -1.17 -20.29
N PHE A 210 12.31 -2.14 -20.25
CA PHE A 210 11.34 -2.25 -19.16
C PHE A 210 11.98 -2.67 -17.85
N HIS A 211 12.93 -3.60 -17.92
CA HIS A 211 13.73 -3.96 -16.76
C HIS A 211 14.39 -2.71 -16.15
N ASN A 212 15.07 -1.93 -16.95
CA ASN A 212 15.83 -0.76 -16.48
C ASN A 212 14.94 0.38 -15.99
N PHE A 213 13.75 0.58 -16.57
CA PHE A 213 12.90 1.73 -16.24
C PHE A 213 11.86 1.45 -15.14
N TYR A 214 11.45 0.19 -14.94
CA TYR A 214 10.36 -0.13 -14.02
C TYR A 214 10.75 -1.11 -12.92
N VAL A 215 11.58 -2.10 -13.21
CA VAL A 215 11.95 -3.10 -12.21
C VAL A 215 13.19 -2.70 -11.43
N THR A 216 14.27 -2.33 -12.13
CA THR A 216 15.52 -1.93 -11.47
C THR A 216 15.33 -0.78 -10.46
N PRO A 217 14.59 0.31 -10.76
CA PRO A 217 14.37 1.36 -9.77
C PRO A 217 13.60 0.88 -8.53
N ALA A 218 12.63 -0.01 -8.71
CA ALA A 218 11.92 -0.62 -7.59
C ALA A 218 12.82 -1.52 -6.75
N GLU A 219 13.62 -2.38 -7.41
CA GLU A 219 14.59 -3.26 -6.76
C GLU A 219 15.66 -2.48 -6.00
N ASP A 220 16.23 -1.45 -6.63
CA ASP A 220 17.21 -0.56 -6.01
C ASP A 220 16.65 0.12 -4.77
N TYR A 221 15.41 0.63 -4.83
CA TYR A 221 14.75 1.21 -3.67
C TYR A 221 14.56 0.17 -2.55
N LEU A 222 14.01 -0.98 -2.86
CA LEU A 222 13.74 -2.05 -1.89
C LEU A 222 15.04 -2.51 -1.21
N THR A 223 16.08 -2.78 -1.99
CA THR A 223 17.38 -3.24 -1.49
C THR A 223 18.07 -2.16 -0.64
N THR A 224 18.10 -0.91 -1.12
CA THR A 224 18.70 0.22 -0.40
C THR A 224 18.03 0.45 0.95
N ASN A 225 16.71 0.25 1.02
CA ASN A 225 15.94 0.40 2.24
C ASN A 225 15.79 -0.89 3.04
N LEU A 226 16.61 -1.91 2.74
CA LEU A 226 16.67 -3.17 3.47
C LEU A 226 15.36 -3.98 3.47
N TRP A 227 14.55 -3.86 2.45
CA TRP A 227 13.44 -4.76 2.20
C TRP A 227 13.94 -6.01 1.49
N ASN A 228 13.46 -7.17 1.91
CA ASN A 228 13.76 -8.40 1.21
C ASN A 228 13.01 -8.41 -0.14
N SER A 229 13.74 -8.58 -1.24
CA SER A 229 13.18 -8.60 -2.59
C SER A 229 13.84 -9.65 -3.45
N SER A 230 13.08 -10.22 -4.38
CA SER A 230 13.58 -11.16 -5.38
C SER A 230 13.03 -10.84 -6.76
N VAL A 231 13.92 -10.82 -7.75
CA VAL A 231 13.57 -10.63 -9.16
C VAL A 231 13.52 -11.99 -9.84
N HIS A 232 12.42 -12.28 -10.52
CA HIS A 232 12.19 -13.52 -11.25
C HIS A 232 12.08 -13.23 -12.75
N PRO A 233 13.16 -13.37 -13.52
CA PRO A 233 13.20 -13.10 -14.96
C PRO A 233 12.77 -14.32 -15.80
N ASP A 234 11.77 -15.05 -15.33
CA ASP A 234 11.33 -16.29 -15.93
C ASP A 234 10.22 -16.09 -16.98
N THR A 235 9.92 -17.10 -17.76
CA THR A 235 8.82 -17.08 -18.74
C THR A 235 7.44 -17.26 -18.08
N LEU A 236 7.40 -17.69 -16.83
CA LEU A 236 6.20 -17.89 -16.03
C LEU A 236 6.29 -17.06 -14.75
N PRO A 237 5.16 -16.53 -14.26
CA PRO A 237 5.11 -15.88 -12.95
C PRO A 237 5.60 -16.81 -11.82
N SER A 238 6.25 -16.24 -10.83
CA SER A 238 6.67 -16.98 -9.64
C SER A 238 5.44 -17.49 -8.89
N GLN A 239 5.56 -18.66 -8.27
CA GLN A 239 4.46 -19.30 -7.54
C GLN A 239 4.89 -19.77 -6.16
N ASN A 240 3.89 -19.99 -5.27
CA ASN A 240 4.08 -20.59 -3.96
C ASN A 240 5.09 -19.85 -3.06
N GLN A 241 5.17 -18.53 -3.19
CA GLN A 241 6.00 -17.70 -2.32
C GLN A 241 5.27 -17.42 -1.01
N SER A 242 6.00 -17.35 0.10
CA SER A 242 5.43 -17.09 1.42
C SER A 242 5.74 -15.68 1.91
N ASN A 243 4.88 -15.14 2.79
CA ASN A 243 5.04 -13.83 3.39
C ASN A 243 5.23 -12.69 2.37
N VAL A 244 4.48 -12.72 1.27
CA VAL A 244 4.58 -11.72 0.21
C VAL A 244 3.89 -10.43 0.67
N PHE A 245 4.65 -9.36 0.84
CA PHE A 245 4.10 -8.04 1.15
C PHE A 245 3.93 -7.17 -0.09
N ALA A 246 4.68 -7.45 -1.15
CA ALA A 246 4.58 -6.75 -2.42
C ALA A 246 4.77 -7.71 -3.59
N TYR A 247 3.95 -7.58 -4.61
CA TYR A 247 4.07 -8.28 -5.88
C TYR A 247 4.02 -7.28 -7.02
N MET A 248 4.98 -7.35 -7.90
CA MET A 248 5.01 -6.55 -9.11
C MET A 248 5.17 -7.47 -10.32
N ALA A 249 4.29 -7.34 -11.30
CA ALA A 249 4.41 -8.08 -12.55
C ALA A 249 4.47 -7.15 -13.75
N TYR A 250 5.35 -7.50 -14.67
CA TYR A 250 5.50 -6.83 -15.96
C TYR A 250 5.73 -7.85 -17.07
N GLY A 251 5.09 -7.66 -18.24
CA GLY A 251 5.25 -8.57 -19.39
C GLY A 251 4.42 -9.86 -19.31
N VAL A 252 3.43 -9.94 -18.43
CA VAL A 252 2.65 -11.15 -18.13
C VAL A 252 1.35 -11.23 -18.95
N ASN A 253 1.28 -10.58 -20.11
CA ASN A 253 0.12 -10.59 -21.02
C ASN A 253 -0.17 -11.97 -21.65
N ALA A 254 0.50 -13.01 -21.20
CA ALA A 254 0.30 -14.35 -21.73
C ALA A 254 -0.81 -15.08 -20.95
N SER A 255 -1.52 -15.93 -21.66
CA SER A 255 -2.55 -16.81 -21.11
C SER A 255 -1.89 -17.94 -20.31
N PHE A 256 -1.69 -17.74 -19.02
CA PHE A 256 -1.05 -18.75 -18.17
C PHE A 256 -2.08 -19.68 -17.54
N ASN A 257 -3.31 -19.22 -17.30
CA ASN A 257 -4.31 -19.92 -16.46
C ASN A 257 -3.69 -20.42 -15.15
N LEU A 258 -2.87 -19.57 -14.55
CA LEU A 258 -2.09 -19.89 -13.36
C LEU A 258 -2.64 -19.16 -12.15
N SER A 259 -2.65 -19.84 -11.02
CA SER A 259 -2.75 -19.26 -9.69
C SER A 259 -1.34 -19.05 -9.16
N LEU A 260 -1.04 -17.91 -8.57
CA LEU A 260 0.26 -17.65 -7.96
C LEU A 260 0.44 -18.48 -6.68
N ASN A 261 -0.68 -18.76 -5.97
CA ASN A 261 -0.67 -19.47 -4.68
C ASN A 261 0.30 -18.85 -3.67
N HIS A 262 0.41 -17.54 -3.65
CA HIS A 262 1.22 -16.85 -2.69
C HIS A 262 0.56 -16.81 -1.31
N SER A 263 1.37 -16.84 -0.27
CA SER A 263 0.91 -16.50 1.08
C SER A 263 1.19 -15.02 1.31
N TRP A 264 0.14 -14.22 1.39
CA TRP A 264 0.21 -12.77 1.50
C TRP A 264 0.28 -12.33 2.96
N THR A 265 1.00 -11.24 3.22
CA THR A 265 0.92 -10.53 4.51
C THR A 265 -0.27 -9.59 4.51
N GLU A 266 -0.78 -9.26 5.68
CA GLU A 266 -1.72 -8.14 5.81
C GLU A 266 -1.06 -6.83 5.34
N GLY A 267 -1.84 -5.91 4.75
CA GLY A 267 -1.31 -4.68 4.16
C GLY A 267 -0.51 -4.88 2.87
N SER A 268 -0.50 -6.09 2.31
CA SER A 268 0.21 -6.39 1.06
C SER A 268 -0.34 -5.65 -0.15
N ILE A 269 0.53 -5.40 -1.12
CA ILE A 269 0.21 -4.64 -2.34
C ILE A 269 0.62 -5.39 -3.59
N GLY A 270 -0.18 -5.24 -4.66
CA GLY A 270 0.09 -5.78 -5.98
C GLY A 270 0.13 -4.69 -7.05
N LEU A 271 1.06 -4.79 -7.98
CA LEU A 271 1.23 -3.86 -9.10
C LEU A 271 1.36 -4.66 -10.40
N ILE A 272 0.24 -4.84 -11.12
CA ILE A 272 0.26 -5.52 -12.43
C ILE A 272 0.18 -4.48 -13.53
N GLN A 273 1.32 -4.14 -14.11
CA GLN A 273 1.47 -3.10 -15.12
C GLN A 273 1.24 -3.61 -16.55
N GLU A 274 0.34 -4.57 -16.71
CA GLU A 274 -0.04 -5.16 -17.97
C GLU A 274 -1.32 -4.54 -18.50
N SER A 275 -1.40 -4.40 -19.81
CA SER A 275 -2.67 -4.09 -20.48
C SER A 275 -3.73 -5.09 -20.05
N PHE A 276 -4.92 -4.61 -19.76
CA PHE A 276 -6.08 -5.41 -19.39
C PHE A 276 -6.01 -6.14 -18.04
N SER A 277 -5.02 -5.85 -17.19
CA SER A 277 -4.87 -6.52 -15.89
C SER A 277 -6.00 -6.25 -14.89
N ALA A 278 -6.79 -5.19 -15.12
CA ALA A 278 -8.02 -4.88 -14.39
C ALA A 278 -9.23 -4.79 -15.30
N SER A 279 -9.24 -5.52 -16.43
CA SER A 279 -10.31 -5.42 -17.44
C SER A 279 -11.65 -5.95 -16.98
N THR A 280 -11.66 -6.85 -16.00
CA THR A 280 -12.87 -7.43 -15.41
C THR A 280 -12.64 -7.94 -14.00
N PHE A 281 -13.68 -7.90 -13.20
CA PHE A 281 -13.80 -8.60 -11.91
C PHE A 281 -14.96 -9.63 -11.94
N ASP A 282 -15.33 -10.07 -13.13
CA ASP A 282 -16.18 -11.23 -13.36
C ASP A 282 -15.32 -12.39 -13.87
N LEU A 283 -15.10 -13.39 -13.03
CA LEU A 283 -14.25 -14.54 -13.38
C LEU A 283 -14.68 -15.25 -14.67
N ALA A 284 -15.96 -15.25 -14.97
CA ALA A 284 -16.49 -15.86 -16.19
C ALA A 284 -16.06 -15.10 -17.47
N GLN A 285 -15.67 -13.84 -17.33
CA GLN A 285 -15.20 -13.01 -18.45
C GLN A 285 -13.67 -13.05 -18.64
N ASN A 286 -12.91 -13.62 -17.70
CA ASN A 286 -11.47 -13.87 -17.88
C ASN A 286 -11.25 -15.04 -18.85
N THR A 287 -11.52 -14.84 -20.12
CA THR A 287 -11.36 -15.86 -21.17
C THR A 287 -9.93 -15.94 -21.71
N SER A 288 -9.10 -14.95 -21.44
CA SER A 288 -7.71 -14.90 -21.90
C SER A 288 -6.78 -15.77 -21.06
N GLY A 289 -7.14 -16.05 -19.80
CA GLY A 289 -6.26 -16.72 -18.82
C GLY A 289 -5.06 -15.85 -18.39
N GLN A 290 -5.13 -14.55 -18.63
CA GLN A 290 -4.16 -13.57 -18.13
C GLN A 290 -4.32 -13.41 -16.62
N LEU A 291 -3.22 -13.12 -15.92
CA LEU A 291 -3.25 -12.73 -14.51
C LEU A 291 -3.96 -11.38 -14.36
N LEU A 292 -5.02 -11.35 -13.56
CA LEU A 292 -5.82 -10.14 -13.28
C LEU A 292 -5.70 -9.71 -11.81
N LEU A 293 -6.05 -8.47 -11.53
CA LEU A 293 -6.12 -7.99 -10.14
C LEU A 293 -7.05 -8.82 -9.28
N GLY A 294 -8.14 -9.32 -9.86
CA GLY A 294 -9.09 -10.21 -9.17
C GLY A 294 -8.42 -11.45 -8.59
N ASP A 295 -7.41 -12.00 -9.28
CA ASP A 295 -6.65 -13.16 -8.83
C ASP A 295 -5.85 -12.84 -7.57
N LEU A 296 -5.14 -11.69 -7.55
CA LEU A 296 -4.38 -11.25 -6.38
C LEU A 296 -5.29 -11.04 -5.16
N ILE A 297 -6.43 -10.39 -5.36
CA ILE A 297 -7.37 -10.10 -4.27
C ILE A 297 -7.98 -11.40 -3.73
N ALA A 298 -8.35 -12.33 -4.59
CA ALA A 298 -8.88 -13.64 -4.20
C ALA A 298 -7.86 -14.49 -3.44
N GLU A 299 -6.57 -14.36 -3.76
CA GLU A 299 -5.48 -15.05 -3.05
C GLU A 299 -5.10 -14.39 -1.71
N GLY A 300 -5.49 -13.15 -1.45
CA GLY A 300 -5.21 -12.51 -0.16
C GLY A 300 -4.46 -11.19 -0.21
N CYS A 301 -4.13 -10.66 -1.39
CA CYS A 301 -3.54 -9.33 -1.53
C CYS A 301 -4.52 -8.26 -1.01
N THR A 302 -3.98 -7.24 -0.31
CA THR A 302 -4.80 -6.26 0.41
C THR A 302 -5.06 -4.99 -0.39
N GLY A 303 -4.17 -4.66 -1.32
CA GLY A 303 -4.33 -3.54 -2.23
C GLY A 303 -3.66 -3.86 -3.56
N ALA A 304 -4.25 -3.47 -4.68
CA ALA A 304 -3.66 -3.77 -5.97
C ALA A 304 -3.98 -2.70 -7.01
N MET A 305 -3.10 -2.57 -7.99
CA MET A 305 -3.25 -1.68 -9.13
C MET A 305 -3.08 -2.42 -10.44
N GLY A 306 -3.90 -2.05 -11.41
CA GLY A 306 -3.82 -2.51 -12.79
C GLY A 306 -4.59 -1.61 -13.75
N LEU A 307 -4.76 -2.08 -14.97
CA LEU A 307 -5.25 -1.30 -16.09
C LEU A 307 -6.52 -1.91 -16.69
N ALA A 308 -7.58 -1.11 -16.77
CA ALA A 308 -8.89 -1.54 -17.27
C ALA A 308 -8.87 -1.89 -18.78
N ASN A 309 -7.94 -1.30 -19.54
CA ASN A 309 -7.78 -1.50 -20.97
C ASN A 309 -6.30 -1.54 -21.37
N GLY A 310 -6.03 -1.41 -22.68
CA GLY A 310 -4.66 -1.33 -23.20
C GLY A 310 -3.90 -0.13 -22.70
N ASN A 311 -2.60 -0.25 -22.56
CA ASN A 311 -1.73 0.79 -22.02
C ASN A 311 -0.62 1.18 -22.99
N PHE A 312 -0.09 2.40 -22.79
CA PHE A 312 1.13 2.89 -23.44
C PHE A 312 2.23 3.01 -22.38
N PHE A 313 3.40 2.57 -22.74
CA PHE A 313 4.57 2.50 -21.86
C PHE A 313 4.93 3.83 -21.18
N SER A 314 4.65 4.96 -21.82
CA SER A 314 4.94 6.29 -21.26
C SER A 314 3.94 6.76 -20.19
N LEU A 315 2.90 5.99 -19.93
CA LEU A 315 1.80 6.35 -19.02
C LEU A 315 1.61 5.33 -17.89
N ILE A 316 2.63 4.51 -17.65
CA ILE A 316 2.63 3.50 -16.58
C ILE A 316 2.98 4.18 -15.25
N VAL A 317 2.44 3.64 -14.18
CA VAL A 317 2.77 4.05 -12.81
C VAL A 317 4.26 3.85 -12.53
N SER A 318 4.88 4.85 -11.90
CA SER A 318 6.26 4.74 -11.44
C SER A 318 6.34 3.78 -10.25
N SER A 319 6.90 2.59 -10.49
CA SER A 319 7.08 1.59 -9.43
C SER A 319 8.01 2.08 -8.31
N GLU A 320 9.08 2.81 -8.65
CA GLU A 320 9.98 3.43 -7.69
C GLU A 320 9.24 4.42 -6.79
N THR A 321 8.48 5.35 -7.38
CA THR A 321 7.70 6.32 -6.61
C THR A 321 6.67 5.63 -5.74
N PHE A 322 5.97 4.61 -6.27
CA PHE A 322 4.96 3.87 -5.52
C PHE A 322 5.56 3.20 -4.27
N PHE A 323 6.63 2.42 -4.43
CA PHE A 323 7.28 1.79 -3.29
C PHE A 323 7.90 2.81 -2.33
N ASN A 324 8.53 3.87 -2.87
CA ASN A 324 9.09 4.95 -2.04
C ASN A 324 8.02 5.64 -1.18
N ARG A 325 6.78 5.76 -1.64
CA ARG A 325 5.69 6.36 -0.85
C ARG A 325 5.07 5.34 0.10
N TYR A 326 4.64 4.19 -0.39
CA TYR A 326 3.93 3.21 0.45
C TYR A 326 4.80 2.62 1.56
N LEU A 327 6.11 2.51 1.33
CA LEU A 327 7.09 1.98 2.29
C LEU A 327 7.84 3.07 3.05
N ASP A 328 7.51 4.35 2.87
CA ASP A 328 8.00 5.43 3.73
C ASP A 328 7.21 5.45 5.04
N LEU A 329 7.70 4.67 5.99
CA LEU A 329 7.04 4.50 7.30
C LEU A 329 7.13 5.75 8.19
N ALA A 330 7.97 6.71 7.84
CA ALA A 330 8.08 7.98 8.55
C ALA A 330 7.02 8.98 8.07
N ALA A 331 6.79 9.05 6.78
CA ALA A 331 5.71 9.83 6.19
C ALA A 331 4.36 9.11 6.31
N ASN A 332 4.35 7.77 6.30
CA ASN A 332 3.15 6.96 6.45
C ASN A 332 2.05 7.32 5.44
N TYR A 333 2.42 7.46 4.15
CA TYR A 333 1.45 7.66 3.10
C TYR A 333 0.52 6.45 2.99
N ASN A 334 -0.76 6.70 2.79
CA ASN A 334 -1.72 5.63 2.57
C ASN A 334 -1.68 5.08 1.13
N LEU A 335 -2.44 4.01 0.88
CA LEU A 335 -2.48 3.33 -0.42
C LEU A 335 -2.88 4.29 -1.56
N ALA A 336 -3.92 5.10 -1.37
CA ALA A 336 -4.39 6.02 -2.39
C ALA A 336 -3.36 7.12 -2.68
N GLU A 337 -2.78 7.74 -1.66
CA GLU A 337 -1.73 8.74 -1.81
C GLU A 337 -0.52 8.17 -2.54
N SER A 338 0.00 7.02 -2.08
CA SER A 338 1.18 6.37 -2.65
C SER A 338 0.99 6.05 -4.13
N PHE A 339 -0.21 5.59 -4.47
CA PHE A 339 -0.56 5.25 -5.83
C PHE A 339 -0.66 6.49 -6.72
N TYR A 340 -1.46 7.49 -6.33
CA TYR A 340 -1.64 8.69 -7.15
C TYR A 340 -0.38 9.55 -7.25
N MET A 341 0.50 9.54 -6.25
CA MET A 341 1.84 10.15 -6.36
C MET A 341 2.73 9.44 -7.39
N ALA A 342 2.45 8.19 -7.70
CA ALA A 342 3.17 7.41 -8.70
C ALA A 342 2.50 7.41 -10.09
N GLU A 343 1.25 7.85 -10.19
CA GLU A 343 0.43 7.85 -11.41
C GLU A 343 0.63 9.16 -12.20
N PRO A 344 1.19 9.14 -13.42
CA PRO A 344 1.46 10.38 -14.15
C PRO A 344 0.21 11.04 -14.75
N ARG A 345 -0.88 10.31 -14.95
CA ARG A 345 -2.05 10.76 -15.70
C ARG A 345 -3.37 10.39 -15.03
N LEU A 346 -4.36 11.27 -15.19
CA LEU A 346 -5.78 11.04 -14.87
C LEU A 346 -6.62 10.96 -16.15
N SER A 347 -7.89 10.61 -16.04
CA SER A 347 -8.73 10.24 -17.20
C SER A 347 -8.07 9.13 -18.02
N TRP A 348 -7.52 8.13 -17.34
CA TRP A 348 -6.73 7.04 -17.92
C TRP A 348 -7.27 5.67 -17.50
N GLN A 349 -6.49 4.63 -17.73
CA GLN A 349 -6.91 3.23 -17.60
C GLN A 349 -6.75 2.66 -16.18
N SER A 350 -6.13 3.41 -15.29
CA SER A 350 -5.72 2.93 -13.97
C SER A 350 -6.89 2.61 -13.05
N VAL A 351 -6.81 1.48 -12.36
CA VAL A 351 -7.75 1.01 -11.34
C VAL A 351 -6.96 0.68 -10.08
N VAL A 352 -7.36 1.25 -8.95
CA VAL A 352 -6.77 0.97 -7.65
C VAL A 352 -7.78 0.21 -6.80
N VAL A 353 -7.44 -1.02 -6.42
CA VAL A 353 -8.27 -1.85 -5.54
C VAL A 353 -7.72 -1.79 -4.13
N GLY A 354 -8.56 -1.49 -3.15
CA GLY A 354 -8.19 -1.50 -1.74
C GLY A 354 -8.83 -0.38 -0.92
N ASP A 355 -8.65 -0.46 0.38
CA ASP A 355 -8.99 0.62 1.32
C ASP A 355 -8.09 1.83 1.05
N PRO A 356 -8.63 3.03 0.73
CA PRO A 356 -7.81 4.19 0.39
C PRO A 356 -6.83 4.57 1.49
N LYS A 357 -7.16 4.33 2.76
CA LYS A 357 -6.34 4.68 3.92
C LYS A 357 -5.49 3.53 4.46
N ALA A 358 -5.44 2.39 3.75
CA ALA A 358 -4.51 1.33 4.11
C ALA A 358 -3.07 1.86 4.09
N SER A 359 -2.32 1.56 5.14
CA SER A 359 -0.91 1.94 5.27
C SER A 359 -0.17 0.90 6.11
N LEU A 360 1.15 0.90 6.05
CA LEU A 360 1.97 -0.04 6.76
C LEU A 360 2.68 0.60 7.95
N ARG A 361 2.88 -0.19 8.98
CA ARG A 361 3.88 0.06 10.02
C ARG A 361 4.79 -1.16 10.15
N LEU A 362 5.99 -0.98 10.66
CA LEU A 362 6.80 -2.13 11.01
C LEU A 362 6.30 -2.75 12.30
N ASP A 363 6.06 -4.05 12.25
CA ASP A 363 5.88 -4.82 13.47
C ASP A 363 7.25 -5.01 14.14
N ASN A 364 7.33 -4.57 15.37
CA ASN A 364 8.41 -4.90 16.30
C ASN A 364 9.86 -4.59 15.88
N LEU A 365 10.15 -3.40 15.33
CA LEU A 365 11.51 -2.86 15.44
C LEU A 365 11.66 -1.86 16.59
N ALA A 366 10.59 -1.57 17.31
CA ALA A 366 10.59 -0.77 18.54
C ALA A 366 9.88 -1.55 19.64
N GLY A 367 10.48 -2.63 20.10
CA GLY A 367 10.07 -3.29 21.33
C GLY A 367 10.26 -2.34 22.53
N ILE A 368 9.21 -1.58 22.85
CA ILE A 368 9.12 -0.90 24.16
C ILE A 368 8.21 -1.67 25.12
N ASP A 369 7.41 -2.64 24.63
CA ASP A 369 6.44 -3.37 25.47
C ASP A 369 6.36 -4.89 25.20
N ASP A 370 7.37 -5.52 24.63
CA ASP A 370 7.39 -6.99 24.62
C ASP A 370 8.10 -7.48 25.90
N PRO A 371 7.47 -8.32 26.71
CA PRO A 371 8.19 -9.00 27.77
C PRO A 371 9.37 -9.71 27.11
N ASP A 372 10.55 -9.52 27.67
CA ASP A 372 11.85 -9.94 27.13
C ASP A 372 11.88 -11.42 26.72
N GLU A 373 11.32 -11.72 25.54
CA GLU A 373 11.22 -13.08 25.00
C GLU A 373 12.57 -13.71 24.67
N LEU A 374 13.63 -12.90 24.58
CA LEU A 374 15.02 -13.37 24.43
C LEU A 374 15.75 -13.50 25.76
N GLY A 375 15.16 -13.01 26.88
CA GLY A 375 15.86 -12.93 28.15
C GLY A 375 17.17 -12.14 28.03
N LEU A 376 17.17 -11.11 27.17
CA LEU A 376 18.35 -10.37 26.76
C LEU A 376 18.87 -9.47 27.88
N ARG A 377 20.18 -9.52 28.14
CA ARG A 377 20.87 -8.64 29.08
C ARG A 377 22.09 -8.03 28.43
N LEU A 378 22.14 -6.70 28.48
CA LEU A 378 23.29 -5.92 28.01
C LEU A 378 23.85 -5.12 29.18
N HIS A 379 25.13 -5.30 29.46
CA HIS A 379 25.81 -4.53 30.51
C HIS A 379 27.31 -4.36 30.25
N PRO A 380 27.90 -3.25 30.74
CA PRO A 380 27.24 -2.08 31.28
C PRO A 380 26.58 -1.23 30.16
N ASN A 381 25.47 -0.57 30.52
CA ASN A 381 24.84 0.47 29.72
C ASN A 381 24.34 1.59 30.65
N PRO A 382 24.95 2.78 30.66
CA PRO A 382 26.02 3.28 29.77
C PRO A 382 27.36 2.56 29.89
N SER A 383 28.14 2.56 28.79
CA SER A 383 29.44 1.89 28.66
C SER A 383 30.52 2.84 28.19
N SER A 384 31.79 2.55 28.55
CA SER A 384 32.97 3.21 27.98
C SER A 384 33.47 2.58 26.67
N GLY A 385 32.79 1.49 26.20
CA GLY A 385 33.12 0.84 24.93
C GLY A 385 32.84 -0.67 24.89
N MET A 386 33.15 -1.40 25.96
CA MET A 386 32.92 -2.85 26.03
C MET A 386 31.54 -3.14 26.63
N ILE A 387 30.78 -4.02 26.00
CA ILE A 387 29.45 -4.43 26.42
C ILE A 387 29.36 -5.95 26.35
N TYR A 388 28.84 -6.55 27.41
CA TYR A 388 28.56 -7.97 27.50
C TYR A 388 27.08 -8.19 27.18
N ILE A 389 26.82 -9.11 26.28
CA ILE A 389 25.48 -9.46 25.81
C ILE A 389 25.24 -10.92 26.17
N SER A 390 24.12 -11.20 26.82
CA SER A 390 23.64 -12.56 27.08
C SER A 390 22.17 -12.69 26.79
N SER A 391 21.74 -13.87 26.35
CA SER A 391 20.38 -14.21 25.95
C SER A 391 19.99 -15.59 26.48
N GLU A 392 18.71 -15.87 26.59
CA GLU A 392 18.21 -17.21 26.86
C GLU A 392 18.22 -18.11 25.60
N GLU A 393 18.21 -17.50 24.41
CA GLU A 393 18.35 -18.18 23.11
C GLU A 393 19.75 -18.02 22.52
N GLU A 394 20.13 -18.89 21.58
CA GLU A 394 21.37 -18.76 20.84
C GLU A 394 21.35 -17.51 19.94
N LEU A 395 22.43 -16.74 20.02
CA LEU A 395 22.62 -15.54 19.23
C LEU A 395 23.16 -15.91 17.85
N ALA A 396 22.64 -15.28 16.79
CA ALA A 396 23.07 -15.50 15.42
C ALA A 396 24.00 -14.37 14.92
N SER A 397 23.62 -13.11 15.15
CA SER A 397 24.42 -11.96 14.72
C SER A 397 24.05 -10.69 15.49
N ILE A 398 24.93 -9.68 15.42
CA ILE A 398 24.69 -8.33 15.99
C ILE A 398 25.06 -7.29 14.96
N VAL A 399 24.21 -6.27 14.81
CA VAL A 399 24.47 -5.09 13.96
C VAL A 399 24.25 -3.82 14.78
N VAL A 400 25.20 -2.89 14.69
CA VAL A 400 25.16 -1.61 15.42
C VAL A 400 25.00 -0.46 14.44
N TYR A 401 24.07 0.43 14.75
CA TYR A 401 23.78 1.62 13.95
C TYR A 401 23.98 2.90 14.77
N ASP A 402 24.40 3.98 14.12
CA ASP A 402 24.37 5.33 14.69
C ASP A 402 22.93 5.90 14.65
N THR A 403 22.74 7.08 15.25
CA THR A 403 21.41 7.75 15.29
C THR A 403 20.91 8.23 13.91
N ARG A 404 21.71 8.15 12.86
CA ARG A 404 21.32 8.45 11.48
C ARG A 404 20.96 7.20 10.69
N GLY A 405 21.02 6.01 11.33
CA GLY A 405 20.75 4.73 10.71
C GLY A 405 21.95 4.15 9.96
N ALA A 406 23.14 4.77 10.01
CA ALA A 406 24.33 4.21 9.37
C ALA A 406 24.88 3.03 10.20
N GLN A 407 25.10 1.88 9.56
CA GLN A 407 25.75 0.72 10.19
C GLN A 407 27.19 1.09 10.53
N VAL A 408 27.57 0.94 11.81
CA VAL A 408 28.90 1.28 12.32
C VAL A 408 29.70 0.04 12.76
N LYS A 409 29.01 -1.08 13.05
CA LYS A 409 29.64 -2.35 13.38
C LYS A 409 28.71 -3.54 13.10
N SER A 410 29.28 -4.70 12.78
CA SER A 410 28.56 -5.96 12.65
C SER A 410 29.41 -7.12 13.18
N ILE A 411 28.77 -8.06 13.88
CA ILE A 411 29.33 -9.33 14.30
C ILE A 411 28.43 -10.42 13.70
N PRO A 412 28.82 -11.02 12.57
CA PRO A 412 28.14 -12.19 12.01
C PRO A 412 28.52 -13.46 12.75
N ASP A 413 27.75 -14.52 12.55
CA ASP A 413 28.09 -15.90 12.94
C ASP A 413 28.47 -16.08 14.42
N ILE A 414 27.62 -15.55 15.32
CA ILE A 414 27.79 -15.75 16.76
C ILE A 414 27.35 -17.18 17.11
N SER A 415 28.16 -17.86 17.93
CA SER A 415 27.83 -19.19 18.44
C SER A 415 27.57 -19.11 19.94
N GLY A 416 26.41 -19.60 20.36
CA GLY A 416 26.00 -19.62 21.77
C GLY A 416 25.17 -18.42 22.17
N ASN A 417 24.86 -18.33 23.47
CA ASN A 417 23.94 -17.37 24.05
C ASN A 417 24.61 -16.17 24.73
N THR A 418 25.92 -16.01 24.57
CA THR A 418 26.67 -14.88 25.14
C THR A 418 27.73 -14.38 24.16
N THR A 419 27.96 -13.06 24.13
CA THR A 419 29.03 -12.48 23.30
C THR A 419 29.49 -11.13 23.89
N GLU A 420 30.66 -10.67 23.45
CA GLU A 420 31.23 -9.37 23.77
C GLU A 420 31.12 -8.45 22.56
N LEU A 421 30.62 -7.24 22.77
CA LEU A 421 30.53 -6.20 21.76
C LEU A 421 31.48 -5.06 22.14
N ASP A 422 32.58 -4.98 21.40
CA ASP A 422 33.58 -3.92 21.57
C ASP A 422 33.25 -2.73 20.66
N LEU A 423 32.84 -1.61 21.24
CA LEU A 423 32.55 -0.32 20.61
C LEU A 423 33.57 0.76 21.02
N SER A 424 34.77 0.34 21.52
CA SER A 424 35.78 1.27 22.04
C SER A 424 36.30 2.27 20.98
N GLU A 425 36.18 1.95 19.71
CA GLU A 425 36.61 2.82 18.60
C GLU A 425 35.56 3.88 18.25
N LEU A 426 34.31 3.71 18.68
CA LEU A 426 33.23 4.65 18.39
C LEU A 426 33.26 5.84 19.34
N ASN A 427 32.74 6.98 18.89
CA ASN A 427 32.63 8.19 19.71
C ASN A 427 31.55 8.01 20.81
N GLY A 428 31.63 8.83 21.87
CA GLY A 428 30.53 8.93 22.84
C GLY A 428 29.23 9.35 22.17
N GLY A 429 28.13 8.70 22.53
CA GLY A 429 26.83 8.94 21.93
C GLY A 429 25.85 7.80 22.13
N VAL A 430 24.71 7.89 21.45
CA VAL A 430 23.66 6.87 21.43
C VAL A 430 23.80 6.01 20.19
N TYR A 431 23.68 4.70 20.38
CA TYR A 431 23.73 3.70 19.31
C TYR A 431 22.54 2.73 19.46
N LEU A 432 22.05 2.22 18.33
CA LEU A 432 21.05 1.17 18.28
C LEU A 432 21.72 -0.15 17.92
N VAL A 433 21.46 -1.18 18.70
CA VAL A 433 22.06 -2.51 18.52
C VAL A 433 20.95 -3.49 18.20
N HIS A 434 20.99 -4.07 17.01
CA HIS A 434 20.12 -5.15 16.59
C HIS A 434 20.79 -6.47 16.91
N ILE A 435 20.13 -7.30 17.67
CA ILE A 435 20.59 -8.60 18.13
C ILE A 435 19.66 -9.66 17.56
N PHE A 436 20.21 -10.57 16.79
CA PHE A 436 19.48 -11.62 16.08
C PHE A 436 19.72 -12.97 16.76
N SER A 437 18.65 -13.75 16.96
CA SER A 437 18.68 -15.19 17.13
C SER A 437 18.25 -15.89 15.84
N GLU A 438 18.13 -17.22 15.81
CA GLU A 438 17.61 -17.93 14.62
C GLU A 438 16.17 -17.56 14.24
N SER A 439 15.37 -17.15 15.23
CA SER A 439 13.92 -16.94 15.07
C SER A 439 13.45 -15.55 15.43
N LYS A 440 14.29 -14.73 16.11
CA LYS A 440 13.89 -13.44 16.70
C LYS A 440 14.96 -12.38 16.49
N VAL A 441 14.53 -11.13 16.53
CA VAL A 441 15.42 -9.96 16.58
C VAL A 441 14.98 -9.04 17.69
N LYS A 442 15.95 -8.49 18.42
CA LYS A 442 15.71 -7.45 19.43
C LYS A 442 16.61 -6.26 19.20
N MET A 443 16.05 -5.06 19.33
CA MET A 443 16.80 -3.81 19.28
C MET A 443 16.97 -3.25 20.71
N GLU A 444 18.20 -2.92 21.04
CA GLU A 444 18.53 -2.26 22.29
C GLU A 444 19.27 -0.96 22.05
N ARG A 445 19.00 0.03 22.92
CA ARG A 445 19.71 1.30 22.90
C ARG A 445 20.90 1.25 23.84
N ILE A 446 22.07 1.58 23.29
CA ILE A 446 23.33 1.68 24.06
C ILE A 446 23.77 3.15 24.15
N VAL A 447 24.29 3.54 25.30
CA VAL A 447 24.89 4.85 25.51
C VAL A 447 26.38 4.67 25.77
N LEU A 448 27.23 5.23 24.89
CA LEU A 448 28.68 5.28 25.10
C LEU A 448 29.03 6.60 25.78
N THR A 449 29.74 6.48 26.91
CA THR A 449 30.26 7.61 27.68
C THR A 449 31.78 7.69 27.50
N LYS A 450 32.23 8.61 26.66
CA LYS A 450 33.63 8.96 26.49
C LYS A 450 33.85 10.42 26.78
#